data_b0661c98a3330a91621ee03ec9e5b353
#
_entry.id   b0661c98a3330a91621ee03ec9e5b353
#
_cell.length_a   1.000
_cell.length_b   1.000
_cell.length_c   1.000
_cell.angle_alpha   90.00
_cell.angle_beta   90.00
_cell.angle_gamma   90.00
#
_symmetry.space_group_name_H-M   'P 1'
#
loop_
_entity.id
_entity.type
_entity.pdbx_description
1 polymer ?
#
loop_
_entity_poly.entity_id
_entity_poly.type
_entity_poly.pdbx_seq_one_letter_code
_entity_poly.pdbx_strand_id
1 'polypeptide(L)'
;IRNLLSAHTTHVTRGRTLDNAANLAPQFLDAVVRQYEGTRLGRQELDGEVLDDNPGAMWKRESIDAARVRTEPQLRRVVVGVDPAVTSNASSDETGIVVAGIGHDGRFYVLADYSGRYSPDQWASRAVEAYRTHKADRIVAERNQGGDLVERTLRTVDRNAAITTVHAMRGKALRAEPIAA
;
A
#
# COMPACT_ATOMS: atom_id res chain seq x y z
N ILE A 1 1.92 -18.37 9.16
CA ILE A 1 1.74 -18.87 7.79
C ILE A 1 2.49 -17.98 6.79
N ARG A 2 2.36 -16.64 6.79
CA ARG A 2 3.04 -15.73 5.84
C ARG A 2 4.55 -15.93 5.79
N ASN A 3 5.23 -15.96 6.93
CA ASN A 3 6.68 -16.17 7.00
C ASN A 3 7.10 -17.54 6.42
N LEU A 4 6.22 -18.53 6.47
CA LEU A 4 6.45 -19.83 5.84
C LEU A 4 6.26 -19.76 4.33
N LEU A 5 5.21 -19.06 3.84
CA LEU A 5 4.93 -18.92 2.42
C LEU A 5 6.03 -18.14 1.66
N SER A 6 6.72 -17.22 2.34
CA SER A 6 7.82 -16.44 1.77
C SER A 6 9.20 -17.08 1.94
N ALA A 7 9.32 -18.18 2.68
CA ALA A 7 10.60 -18.82 2.91
C ALA A 7 11.06 -19.62 1.67
N HIS A 8 12.30 -19.41 1.23
CA HIS A 8 12.88 -20.11 0.08
C HIS A 8 12.93 -21.64 0.22
N THR A 9 12.82 -22.13 1.46
CA THR A 9 12.80 -23.57 1.78
C THR A 9 11.40 -24.19 1.78
N THR A 10 10.36 -23.38 1.55
CA THR A 10 8.97 -23.83 1.58
C THR A 10 8.46 -24.09 0.18
N HIS A 11 8.02 -25.30 -0.08
CA HIS A 11 7.27 -25.63 -1.27
C HIS A 11 5.77 -25.49 -0.98
N VAL A 12 5.09 -24.61 -1.72
CA VAL A 12 3.65 -24.35 -1.54
C VAL A 12 2.86 -25.10 -2.59
N THR A 13 2.02 -26.04 -2.15
CA THR A 13 1.01 -26.67 -3.00
C THR A 13 -0.36 -26.07 -2.69
N ARG A 14 -1.18 -25.89 -3.71
CA ARG A 14 -2.56 -25.42 -3.58
C ARG A 14 -3.51 -26.46 -4.13
N GLY A 15 -4.63 -26.68 -3.43
CA GLY A 15 -5.73 -27.51 -3.87
C GLY A 15 -7.04 -26.84 -3.49
N ARG A 16 -8.02 -26.88 -4.37
CA ARG A 16 -9.37 -26.40 -4.10
C ARG A 16 -10.26 -27.57 -3.66
N THR A 17 -11.29 -27.27 -2.89
CA THR A 17 -12.28 -28.29 -2.53
C THR A 17 -12.87 -28.96 -3.78
N LEU A 18 -13.11 -28.19 -4.84
CA LEU A 18 -13.64 -28.72 -6.11
C LEU A 18 -12.65 -29.60 -6.87
N ASP A 19 -11.34 -29.45 -6.67
CA ASP A 19 -10.34 -30.34 -7.29
C ASP A 19 -10.46 -31.78 -6.75
N ASN A 20 -11.06 -31.96 -5.56
CA ASN A 20 -11.34 -33.25 -4.93
C ASN A 20 -12.82 -33.65 -5.00
N ALA A 21 -13.60 -33.01 -5.87
CA ALA A 21 -15.05 -33.24 -5.97
C ALA A 21 -15.45 -34.68 -6.17
N ALA A 22 -14.65 -35.45 -6.92
CA ALA A 22 -14.92 -36.88 -7.18
C ALA A 22 -14.92 -37.74 -5.92
N ASN A 23 -14.27 -37.31 -4.84
CA ASN A 23 -14.17 -38.01 -3.56
C ASN A 23 -15.12 -37.43 -2.49
N LEU A 24 -15.92 -36.42 -2.81
CA LEU A 24 -16.82 -35.76 -1.89
C LEU A 24 -18.28 -36.06 -2.22
N ALA A 25 -19.12 -36.16 -1.18
CA ALA A 25 -20.54 -36.41 -1.38
C ALA A 25 -21.19 -35.26 -2.17
N PRO A 26 -21.99 -35.54 -3.23
CA PRO A 26 -22.62 -34.49 -4.04
C PRO A 26 -23.46 -33.52 -3.22
N GLN A 27 -24.19 -34.00 -2.22
CA GLN A 27 -25.00 -33.15 -1.33
C GLN A 27 -24.15 -32.22 -0.48
N PHE A 28 -22.95 -32.63 -0.05
CA PHE A 28 -22.01 -31.79 0.66
C PHE A 28 -21.48 -30.66 -0.24
N LEU A 29 -21.07 -31.02 -1.46
CA LEU A 29 -20.59 -30.03 -2.43
C LEU A 29 -21.66 -28.99 -2.75
N ASP A 30 -22.90 -29.43 -3.01
CA ASP A 30 -24.01 -28.54 -3.34
C ASP A 30 -24.34 -27.59 -2.17
N ALA A 31 -24.36 -28.09 -0.93
CA ALA A 31 -24.61 -27.29 0.26
C ALA A 31 -23.50 -26.27 0.52
N VAL A 32 -22.24 -26.72 0.45
CA VAL A 32 -21.08 -25.87 0.78
C VAL A 32 -20.82 -24.85 -0.31
N VAL A 33 -20.92 -25.25 -1.59
CA VAL A 33 -20.76 -24.30 -2.71
C VAL A 33 -21.84 -23.24 -2.67
N ARG A 34 -23.13 -23.60 -2.55
CA ARG A 34 -24.22 -22.61 -2.47
C ARG A 34 -24.08 -21.63 -1.29
N GLN A 35 -23.57 -22.12 -0.16
CA GLN A 35 -23.44 -21.30 1.04
C GLN A 35 -22.27 -20.32 0.96
N TYR A 36 -21.16 -20.70 0.31
CA TYR A 36 -19.91 -19.97 0.41
C TYR A 36 -19.38 -19.42 -0.91
N GLU A 37 -19.93 -19.86 -2.07
CA GLU A 37 -19.50 -19.39 -3.39
C GLU A 37 -19.63 -17.86 -3.50
N GLY A 38 -18.59 -17.21 -4.01
CA GLY A 38 -18.54 -15.76 -4.14
C GLY A 38 -18.29 -15.00 -2.82
N THR A 39 -18.25 -15.71 -1.67
CA THR A 39 -17.95 -15.08 -0.38
C THR A 39 -16.45 -15.10 -0.06
N ARG A 40 -16.02 -14.23 0.85
CA ARG A 40 -14.64 -14.26 1.38
C ARG A 40 -14.29 -15.61 2.02
N LEU A 41 -15.22 -16.15 2.79
CA LEU A 41 -15.04 -17.45 3.43
C LEU A 41 -14.94 -18.58 2.39
N GLY A 42 -15.69 -18.50 1.29
CA GLY A 42 -15.59 -19.43 0.17
C GLY A 42 -14.22 -19.43 -0.47
N ARG A 43 -13.61 -18.28 -0.70
CA ARG A 43 -12.23 -18.19 -1.22
C ARG A 43 -11.22 -18.82 -0.27
N GLN A 44 -11.39 -18.65 1.03
CA GLN A 44 -10.51 -19.25 2.02
C GLN A 44 -10.70 -20.75 2.13
N GLU A 45 -11.95 -21.22 2.26
CA GLU A 45 -12.29 -22.61 2.60
C GLU A 45 -12.47 -23.49 1.36
N LEU A 46 -12.98 -22.92 0.24
CA LEU A 46 -13.19 -23.69 -0.99
C LEU A 46 -12.00 -23.61 -1.95
N ASP A 47 -11.39 -22.43 -2.08
CA ASP A 47 -10.30 -22.18 -3.01
C ASP A 47 -8.92 -22.28 -2.36
N GLY A 48 -8.83 -22.47 -1.04
CA GLY A 48 -7.58 -22.58 -0.29
C GLY A 48 -6.73 -21.31 -0.35
N GLU A 49 -7.37 -20.15 -0.52
CA GLU A 49 -6.67 -18.86 -0.54
C GLU A 49 -6.27 -18.41 0.86
N VAL A 50 -5.03 -18.00 1.01
CA VAL A 50 -4.61 -17.28 2.22
C VAL A 50 -5.02 -15.83 2.06
N LEU A 51 -6.17 -15.47 2.64
CA LEU A 51 -6.72 -14.13 2.55
C LEU A 51 -5.97 -13.19 3.48
N ASP A 52 -5.51 -12.09 2.92
CA ASP A 52 -4.80 -11.02 3.62
C ASP A 52 -5.72 -9.90 4.13
N ASP A 53 -7.02 -9.98 3.82
CA ASP A 53 -7.97 -8.93 4.15
C ASP A 53 -8.33 -8.92 5.63
N ASN A 54 -8.08 -7.81 6.29
CA ASN A 54 -8.63 -7.52 7.60
C ASN A 54 -10.10 -7.08 7.43
N PRO A 55 -11.09 -7.74 8.08
CA PRO A 55 -12.50 -7.34 7.98
C PRO A 55 -12.77 -5.88 8.38
N GLY A 56 -11.92 -5.31 9.24
CA GLY A 56 -11.97 -3.91 9.66
C GLY A 56 -11.09 -2.97 8.82
N ALA A 57 -10.50 -3.46 7.73
CA ALA A 57 -9.67 -2.62 6.87
C ALA A 57 -10.54 -1.58 6.16
N MET A 58 -10.07 -0.34 6.18
CA MET A 58 -10.72 0.79 5.51
C MET A 58 -10.73 0.60 3.99
N TRP A 59 -9.64 0.05 3.42
CA TRP A 59 -9.56 -0.35 2.02
C TRP A 59 -9.63 -1.87 1.88
N LYS A 60 -10.53 -2.34 1.03
CA LYS A 60 -10.64 -3.74 0.65
C LYS A 60 -9.82 -3.98 -0.62
N ARG A 61 -9.20 -5.16 -0.71
CA ARG A 61 -8.41 -5.54 -1.88
C ARG A 61 -9.20 -5.43 -3.18
N GLU A 62 -10.44 -5.90 -3.16
CA GLU A 62 -11.34 -5.86 -4.31
C GLU A 62 -11.59 -4.42 -4.79
N SER A 63 -11.79 -3.48 -3.85
CA SER A 63 -11.98 -2.06 -4.18
C SER A 63 -10.73 -1.45 -4.81
N ILE A 64 -9.55 -1.79 -4.28
CA ILE A 64 -8.28 -1.33 -4.84
C ILE A 64 -8.09 -1.90 -6.25
N ASP A 65 -8.34 -3.19 -6.45
CA ASP A 65 -8.16 -3.84 -7.75
C ASP A 65 -9.18 -3.34 -8.79
N ALA A 66 -10.42 -3.07 -8.39
CA ALA A 66 -11.44 -2.45 -9.25
C ALA A 66 -11.11 -1.01 -9.64
N ALA A 67 -10.42 -0.27 -8.76
CA ALA A 67 -10.01 1.12 -8.99
C ALA A 67 -8.74 1.24 -9.85
N ARG A 68 -8.06 0.12 -10.18
CA ARG A 68 -6.83 0.15 -11.00
C ARG A 68 -7.11 0.66 -12.40
N VAL A 69 -6.28 1.60 -12.84
CA VAL A 69 -6.28 2.09 -14.22
C VAL A 69 -5.13 1.45 -15.00
N ARG A 70 -5.35 1.16 -16.28
CA ARG A 70 -4.32 0.54 -17.15
C ARG A 70 -3.39 1.56 -17.78
N THR A 71 -3.88 2.79 -17.92
CA THR A 71 -3.16 3.89 -18.57
C THR A 71 -3.10 5.05 -17.59
N GLU A 72 -1.92 5.63 -17.44
CA GLU A 72 -1.77 6.84 -16.64
C GLU A 72 -2.62 7.97 -17.21
N PRO A 73 -3.50 8.60 -16.42
CA PRO A 73 -4.32 9.71 -16.87
C PRO A 73 -3.47 10.97 -17.01
N GLN A 74 -4.02 11.96 -17.72
CA GLN A 74 -3.41 13.29 -17.73
C GLN A 74 -3.54 13.93 -16.35
N LEU A 75 -2.40 14.22 -15.74
CA LEU A 75 -2.33 14.76 -14.38
C LEU A 75 -2.17 16.27 -14.40
N ARG A 76 -2.90 16.92 -13.51
CA ARG A 76 -2.83 18.36 -13.28
C ARG A 76 -1.72 18.71 -12.27
N ARG A 77 -1.46 17.83 -11.32
CA ARG A 77 -0.43 17.97 -10.28
C ARG A 77 0.04 16.61 -9.81
N VAL A 78 1.32 16.53 -9.50
CA VAL A 78 1.96 15.34 -8.91
C VAL A 78 2.72 15.75 -7.64
N VAL A 79 2.62 14.95 -6.59
CA VAL A 79 3.35 15.15 -5.34
C VAL A 79 3.99 13.84 -4.86
N VAL A 80 5.09 13.96 -4.14
CA VAL A 80 5.70 12.86 -3.40
C VAL A 80 5.37 13.04 -1.93
N GLY A 81 4.56 12.15 -1.37
CA GLY A 81 4.26 12.09 0.06
C GLY A 81 5.34 11.32 0.80
N VAL A 82 5.85 11.85 1.90
CA VAL A 82 6.88 11.21 2.73
C VAL A 82 6.44 11.19 4.19
N ASP A 83 6.36 9.99 4.78
CA ASP A 83 6.13 9.75 6.21
C ASP A 83 7.36 9.02 6.78
N PRO A 84 8.38 9.77 7.26
CA PRO A 84 9.63 9.15 7.67
C PRO A 84 9.49 8.38 8.99
N ALA A 85 10.08 7.18 9.06
CA ALA A 85 10.19 6.44 10.30
C ALA A 85 11.11 7.19 11.29
N VAL A 86 10.72 7.21 12.57
CA VAL A 86 11.45 7.93 13.62
C VAL A 86 12.74 7.21 14.03
N THR A 87 12.81 5.89 13.81
CA THR A 87 13.94 5.05 14.21
C THR A 87 14.47 4.24 13.04
N SER A 88 15.78 4.01 13.01
CA SER A 88 16.48 3.28 11.93
C SER A 88 16.94 1.87 12.33
N ASN A 89 16.35 1.26 13.36
CA ASN A 89 16.72 -0.08 13.84
C ASN A 89 16.11 -1.19 12.98
N ALA A 90 16.64 -2.40 13.02
CA ALA A 90 16.15 -3.56 12.27
C ALA A 90 14.67 -3.93 12.58
N SER A 91 14.12 -3.42 13.70
CA SER A 91 12.71 -3.52 14.10
C SER A 91 11.92 -2.23 13.87
N SER A 92 12.49 -1.23 13.16
CA SER A 92 11.82 0.05 12.92
C SER A 92 10.67 -0.08 11.92
N ASP A 93 9.71 0.83 12.04
CA ASP A 93 8.66 1.02 11.04
C ASP A 93 9.26 1.38 9.67
N GLU A 94 8.53 1.11 8.61
CA GLU A 94 8.91 1.52 7.26
C GLU A 94 8.66 3.01 7.07
N THR A 95 9.56 3.66 6.33
CA THR A 95 9.33 5.00 5.82
C THR A 95 8.36 4.91 4.65
N GLY A 96 7.23 5.60 4.73
CA GLY A 96 6.28 5.71 3.64
C GLY A 96 6.75 6.74 2.60
N ILE A 97 6.88 6.34 1.32
CA ILE A 97 7.17 7.24 0.21
C ILE A 97 6.24 6.89 -0.95
N VAL A 98 5.25 7.72 -1.19
CA VAL A 98 4.22 7.47 -2.20
C VAL A 98 4.14 8.64 -3.17
N VAL A 99 4.12 8.33 -4.47
CA VAL A 99 3.86 9.33 -5.51
C VAL A 99 2.37 9.31 -5.83
N ALA A 100 1.74 10.47 -5.73
CA ALA A 100 0.32 10.62 -6.03
C ALA A 100 0.08 11.85 -6.92
N GLY A 101 -0.95 11.77 -7.74
CA GLY A 101 -1.35 12.86 -8.62
C GLY A 101 -2.85 13.12 -8.57
N ILE A 102 -3.25 14.32 -9.01
CA ILE A 102 -4.64 14.66 -9.28
C ILE A 102 -4.81 14.82 -10.79
N GLY A 103 -5.76 14.10 -11.36
CA GLY A 103 -6.11 14.16 -12.77
C GLY A 103 -6.93 15.42 -13.14
N HIS A 104 -7.03 15.71 -14.41
CA HIS A 104 -7.96 16.73 -14.93
C HIS A 104 -9.43 16.38 -14.67
N ASP A 105 -9.72 15.10 -14.48
CA ASP A 105 -11.04 14.58 -14.07
C ASP A 105 -11.35 14.77 -12.57
N GLY A 106 -10.42 15.37 -11.81
CA GLY A 106 -10.55 15.62 -10.38
C GLY A 106 -10.29 14.41 -9.47
N ARG A 107 -9.97 13.24 -10.03
CA ARG A 107 -9.66 12.04 -9.26
C ARG A 107 -8.23 12.04 -8.78
N PHE A 108 -7.98 11.32 -7.68
CA PHE A 108 -6.64 11.09 -7.15
C PHE A 108 -6.13 9.72 -7.61
N TYR A 109 -4.85 9.68 -7.96
CA TYR A 109 -4.17 8.50 -8.48
C TYR A 109 -2.89 8.24 -7.69
N VAL A 110 -2.70 7.00 -7.26
CA VAL A 110 -1.41 6.53 -6.75
C VAL A 110 -0.59 6.04 -7.93
N LEU A 111 0.55 6.68 -8.18
CA LEU A 111 1.40 6.43 -9.34
C LEU A 111 2.52 5.45 -9.05
N ALA A 112 3.12 5.55 -7.86
CA ALA A 112 4.21 4.68 -7.44
C ALA A 112 4.32 4.61 -5.92
N ASP A 113 4.88 3.51 -5.43
CA ASP A 113 5.22 3.28 -4.04
C ASP A 113 6.72 2.96 -3.93
N TYR A 114 7.44 3.82 -3.22
CA TYR A 114 8.86 3.69 -2.92
C TYR A 114 9.10 3.46 -1.42
N SER A 115 8.05 3.07 -0.69
CA SER A 115 8.14 2.82 0.74
C SER A 115 9.11 1.70 1.05
N GLY A 116 9.73 1.76 2.23
CA GLY A 116 10.68 0.74 2.65
C GLY A 116 11.42 1.10 3.93
N ARG A 117 12.31 0.23 4.34
CA ARG A 117 13.18 0.46 5.49
C ARG A 117 14.46 1.14 5.04
N TYR A 118 14.65 2.36 5.48
CA TYR A 118 15.73 3.23 5.06
C TYR A 118 16.41 3.92 6.23
N SER A 119 17.70 4.19 6.08
CA SER A 119 18.36 5.22 6.89
C SER A 119 17.88 6.62 6.47
N PRO A 120 18.12 7.66 7.29
CA PRO A 120 17.74 9.05 6.94
C PRO A 120 18.22 9.48 5.55
N ASP A 121 19.48 9.22 5.22
CA ASP A 121 20.05 9.59 3.92
C ASP A 121 19.45 8.79 2.77
N GLN A 122 19.12 7.51 3.01
CA GLN A 122 18.52 6.65 2.00
C GLN A 122 17.08 7.06 1.66
N TRP A 123 16.21 7.32 2.66
CA TRP A 123 14.85 7.74 2.35
C TRP A 123 14.81 9.13 1.70
N ALA A 124 15.70 10.05 2.11
CA ALA A 124 15.78 11.36 1.50
C ALA A 124 16.21 11.27 0.03
N SER A 125 17.23 10.44 -0.26
CA SER A 125 17.67 10.18 -1.63
C SER A 125 16.58 9.56 -2.47
N ARG A 126 15.84 8.59 -1.92
CA ARG A 126 14.74 7.92 -2.62
C ARG A 126 13.57 8.87 -2.87
N ALA A 127 13.22 9.73 -1.92
CA ALA A 127 12.17 10.74 -2.10
C ALA A 127 12.53 11.77 -3.18
N VAL A 128 13.78 12.24 -3.20
CA VAL A 128 14.27 13.18 -4.23
C VAL A 128 14.36 12.50 -5.60
N GLU A 129 14.77 11.24 -5.66
CA GLU A 129 14.75 10.45 -6.90
C GLU A 129 13.32 10.33 -7.46
N ALA A 130 12.36 9.95 -6.61
CA ALA A 130 10.94 9.88 -6.98
C ALA A 130 10.41 11.25 -7.47
N TYR A 131 10.75 12.34 -6.77
CA TYR A 131 10.39 13.71 -7.14
C TYR A 131 10.86 14.06 -8.56
N ARG A 132 12.10 13.71 -8.90
CA ARG A 132 12.69 14.00 -10.22
C ARG A 132 12.12 13.08 -11.30
N THR A 133 12.02 11.78 -11.03
CA THR A 133 11.54 10.76 -11.97
C THR A 133 10.10 11.04 -12.41
N HIS A 134 9.24 11.37 -11.46
CA HIS A 134 7.83 11.66 -11.73
C HIS A 134 7.56 13.13 -12.05
N LYS A 135 8.61 13.97 -12.16
CA LYS A 135 8.49 15.43 -12.39
C LYS A 135 7.46 16.06 -11.44
N ALA A 136 7.49 15.63 -10.17
CA ALA A 136 6.52 16.06 -9.19
C ALA A 136 6.64 17.57 -8.91
N ASP A 137 5.54 18.22 -8.57
CA ASP A 137 5.51 19.64 -8.24
C ASP A 137 6.16 19.92 -6.89
N ARG A 138 6.08 18.97 -5.94
CA ARG A 138 6.71 19.08 -4.63
C ARG A 138 6.80 17.76 -3.87
N ILE A 139 7.65 17.78 -2.85
CA ILE A 139 7.69 16.77 -1.79
C ILE A 139 6.88 17.29 -0.62
N VAL A 140 5.91 16.49 -0.14
CA VAL A 140 5.09 16.76 1.04
C VAL A 140 5.53 15.80 2.14
N ALA A 141 6.19 16.29 3.16
CA ALA A 141 6.74 15.44 4.21
C ALA A 141 6.02 15.66 5.55
N GLU A 142 5.63 14.56 6.21
CA GLU A 142 5.04 14.63 7.55
C GLU A 142 6.12 15.01 8.56
N ARG A 143 5.83 16.05 9.35
CA ARG A 143 6.70 16.57 10.38
C ARG A 143 6.29 15.97 11.73
N ASN A 144 7.01 14.95 12.18
CA ASN A 144 6.88 14.39 13.52
C ASN A 144 7.69 15.23 14.54
N GLN A 145 7.77 14.76 15.81
CA GLN A 145 8.57 15.42 16.85
C GLN A 145 10.03 15.57 16.38
N GLY A 146 10.44 16.79 16.08
CA GLY A 146 11.76 17.09 15.50
C GLY A 146 11.70 17.79 14.14
N GLY A 147 10.58 18.33 13.79
CA GLY A 147 10.11 19.05 12.61
C GLY A 147 11.10 19.50 11.54
N ASP A 148 12.16 20.18 11.92
CA ASP A 148 13.13 20.75 10.98
C ASP A 148 14.11 19.69 10.40
N LEU A 149 14.24 18.53 11.08
CA LEU A 149 15.19 17.50 10.65
C LEU A 149 14.79 16.87 9.30
N VAL A 150 13.49 16.62 9.09
CA VAL A 150 12.99 16.04 7.85
C VAL A 150 13.30 16.93 6.65
N GLU A 151 12.99 18.21 6.74
CA GLU A 151 13.28 19.15 5.67
C GLU A 151 14.79 19.30 5.46
N ARG A 152 15.57 19.41 6.53
CA ARG A 152 17.04 19.49 6.44
C ARG A 152 17.61 18.28 5.73
N THR A 153 17.16 17.06 6.09
CA THR A 153 17.64 15.82 5.45
C THR A 153 17.32 15.81 3.97
N LEU A 154 16.14 16.20 3.54
CA LEU A 154 15.80 16.32 2.12
C LEU A 154 16.69 17.35 1.42
N ARG A 155 16.95 18.52 2.06
CA ARG A 155 17.78 19.58 1.50
C ARG A 155 19.28 19.25 1.43
N THR A 156 19.75 18.25 2.17
CA THR A 156 21.13 17.75 1.99
C THR A 156 21.29 17.04 0.64
N VAL A 157 20.22 16.42 0.13
CA VAL A 157 20.20 15.72 -1.17
C VAL A 157 19.89 16.70 -2.31
N ASP A 158 18.90 17.56 -2.13
CA ASP A 158 18.54 18.59 -3.13
C ASP A 158 18.09 19.89 -2.46
N ARG A 159 18.95 20.90 -2.53
CA ARG A 159 18.67 22.23 -1.94
C ARG A 159 17.53 22.97 -2.64
N ASN A 160 17.28 22.64 -3.91
CA ASN A 160 16.31 23.32 -4.75
C ASN A 160 14.96 22.60 -4.85
N ALA A 161 14.84 21.41 -4.24
CA ALA A 161 13.59 20.66 -4.23
C ALA A 161 12.47 21.51 -3.59
N ALA A 162 11.30 21.53 -4.21
CA ALA A 162 10.12 22.15 -3.65
C ALA A 162 9.56 21.28 -2.52
N ILE A 163 9.84 21.64 -1.27
CA ILE A 163 9.45 20.89 -0.08
C ILE A 163 8.38 21.64 0.68
N THR A 164 7.37 20.93 1.15
CA THR A 164 6.37 21.42 2.11
C THR A 164 6.29 20.42 3.24
N THR A 165 6.43 20.89 4.47
CA THR A 165 6.22 20.04 5.65
C THR A 165 4.80 20.22 6.17
N VAL A 166 4.18 19.11 6.58
CA VAL A 166 2.84 19.10 7.16
C VAL A 166 2.89 18.48 8.56
N HIS A 167 2.06 19.00 9.46
CA HIS A 167 1.89 18.43 10.79
C HIS A 167 0.51 17.79 10.89
N ALA A 168 0.48 16.49 11.17
CA ALA A 168 -0.76 15.76 11.31
C ALA A 168 -1.37 16.00 12.71
N MET A 169 -2.48 16.73 12.76
CA MET A 169 -3.23 16.97 13.99
C MET A 169 -4.24 15.88 14.31
N ARG A 170 -4.55 14.99 13.38
CA ARG A 170 -5.53 13.91 13.52
C ARG A 170 -4.87 12.57 13.25
N GLY A 171 -5.39 11.51 13.89
CA GLY A 171 -4.92 10.13 13.67
C GLY A 171 -5.05 9.68 12.21
N LYS A 172 -4.20 8.74 11.79
CA LYS A 172 -4.14 8.23 10.39
C LYS A 172 -5.51 7.75 9.89
N ALA A 173 -6.29 7.05 10.72
CA ALA A 173 -7.63 6.56 10.35
C ALA A 173 -8.58 7.69 9.97
N LEU A 174 -8.68 8.73 10.80
CA LEU A 174 -9.57 9.88 10.53
C LEU A 174 -9.16 10.70 9.30
N ARG A 175 -7.86 10.69 8.95
CA ARG A 175 -7.37 11.36 7.73
C ARG A 175 -7.62 10.54 6.47
N ALA A 176 -7.61 9.22 6.61
CA ALA A 176 -7.78 8.29 5.51
C ALA A 176 -9.26 8.06 5.14
N GLU A 177 -10.18 8.20 6.10
CA GLU A 177 -11.62 7.96 5.91
C GLU A 177 -12.22 8.70 4.70
N PRO A 178 -11.98 10.03 4.51
CA PRO A 178 -12.53 10.75 3.35
C PRO A 178 -11.94 10.30 2.00
N ILE A 179 -10.81 9.61 2.02
CA ILE A 179 -10.15 9.10 0.80
C ILE A 179 -10.64 7.69 0.48
N ALA A 180 -11.09 6.95 1.51
CA ALA A 180 -11.58 5.57 1.37
C ALA A 180 -13.08 5.50 1.05
N ALA A 181 -13.81 6.58 1.25
CA ALA A 181 -15.25 6.69 0.93
C ALA A 181 -15.46 6.94 -0.56
#